data_f85ba04794adade577baae5aee6e4972
#
_entry.id   f85ba04794adade577baae5aee6e4972
#
_cell.length_a   1.000
_cell.length_b   1.000
_cell.length_c   1.000
_cell.angle_alpha   90.00
_cell.angle_beta   90.00
_cell.angle_gamma   90.00
#
_symmetry.space_group_name_H-M   'P 1'
#
loop_
_entity.id
_entity.type
_entity.pdbx_description
1 polymer ?
#
loop_
_entity_poly.entity_id
_entity_poly.type
_entity_poly.pdbx_seq_one_letter_code
_entity_poly.pdbx_strand_id
1 'polypeptide(L)'
;MFALSGVLVAIRSHLDVFGVLVLAYATALVGGVTRDVLIGAIPPQGISDWRYPSLAFAAGAVTLVWHRGIERLRQPILVLDAAGLAVFAVSGAQKALSYDLTPVMAALLGVLTAVGGGLFRDLLLARVPTVLQVEIYAAAALAGSTVVVVSDMVGLAHTPAAVIGAAVCFALRLLSVQRGWHLPSSTTDR
;
A
#
# COMPACT_ATOMS: atom_id res chain seq x y z
N MET A 1 2.35 3.83 -7.96
CA MET A 1 1.06 4.08 -7.30
C MET A 1 1.25 4.75 -5.94
N PHE A 2 1.87 4.14 -4.95
CA PHE A 2 2.10 4.78 -3.64
C PHE A 2 2.93 6.07 -3.70
N ALA A 3 3.97 6.15 -4.54
CA ALA A 3 4.69 7.40 -4.75
C ALA A 3 3.75 8.52 -5.22
N LEU A 4 2.85 8.25 -6.15
CA LEU A 4 1.86 9.22 -6.65
C LEU A 4 0.90 9.67 -5.53
N SER A 5 0.38 8.74 -4.73
CA SER A 5 -0.43 9.04 -3.55
C SER A 5 0.35 9.92 -2.56
N GLY A 6 1.62 9.57 -2.30
CA GLY A 6 2.51 10.35 -1.42
C GLY A 6 2.68 11.79 -1.88
N VAL A 7 2.95 11.99 -3.19
CA VAL A 7 3.10 13.35 -3.76
C VAL A 7 1.83 14.18 -3.63
N LEU A 8 0.67 13.62 -3.98
CA LEU A 8 -0.59 14.36 -3.89
C LEU A 8 -0.93 14.79 -2.46
N VAL A 9 -0.63 13.93 -1.49
CA VAL A 9 -0.80 14.26 -0.08
C VAL A 9 0.22 15.31 0.36
N ALA A 10 1.48 15.23 -0.09
CA ALA A 10 2.53 16.19 0.21
C ALA A 10 2.19 17.59 -0.31
N ILE A 11 1.72 17.70 -1.56
CA ILE A 11 1.27 18.96 -2.16
C ILE A 11 0.13 19.58 -1.34
N ARG A 12 -0.87 18.78 -0.96
CA ARG A 12 -1.99 19.24 -0.12
C ARG A 12 -1.56 19.64 1.30
N SER A 13 -0.40 19.17 1.74
CA SER A 13 0.21 19.52 3.02
C SER A 13 1.18 20.70 2.90
N HIS A 14 1.25 21.34 1.72
CA HIS A 14 2.12 22.49 1.44
C HIS A 14 3.60 22.23 1.68
N LEU A 15 4.07 20.99 1.44
CA LEU A 15 5.48 20.67 1.49
C LEU A 15 6.23 21.27 0.30
N ASP A 16 7.50 21.60 0.50
CA ASP A 16 8.39 22.02 -0.59
C ASP A 16 8.75 20.83 -1.51
N VAL A 17 9.46 21.10 -2.60
CA VAL A 17 9.82 20.09 -3.60
C VAL A 17 10.62 18.94 -2.98
N PHE A 18 11.52 19.24 -2.04
CA PHE A 18 12.31 18.21 -1.36
C PHE A 18 11.43 17.34 -0.48
N GLY A 19 10.56 17.92 0.34
CA GLY A 19 9.60 17.20 1.17
C GLY A 19 8.66 16.32 0.36
N VAL A 20 8.20 16.80 -0.80
CA VAL A 20 7.38 16.02 -1.73
C VAL A 20 8.12 14.77 -2.24
N LEU A 21 9.38 14.90 -2.64
CA LEU A 21 10.19 13.77 -3.13
C LEU A 21 10.50 12.78 -2.02
N VAL A 22 10.84 13.27 -0.83
CA VAL A 22 11.06 12.41 0.36
C VAL A 22 9.79 11.64 0.71
N LEU A 23 8.63 12.29 0.72
CA LEU A 23 7.37 11.63 1.05
C LEU A 23 6.96 10.61 -0.02
N ALA A 24 7.20 10.91 -1.30
CA ALA A 24 6.99 9.98 -2.40
C ALA A 24 7.83 8.72 -2.24
N TYR A 25 9.12 8.90 -1.96
CA TYR A 25 10.07 7.81 -1.72
C TYR A 25 9.67 6.95 -0.52
N ALA A 26 9.44 7.59 0.62
CA ALA A 26 9.06 6.91 1.85
C ALA A 26 7.77 6.11 1.69
N THR A 27 6.73 6.73 1.10
CA THR A 27 5.43 6.08 0.88
C THR A 27 5.57 4.87 -0.05
N ALA A 28 6.45 4.94 -1.06
CA ALA A 28 6.61 3.87 -2.03
C ALA A 28 7.40 2.67 -1.49
N LEU A 29 8.37 2.88 -0.60
CA LEU A 29 9.37 1.86 -0.30
C LEU A 29 9.32 1.33 1.13
N VAL A 30 8.84 2.11 2.11
CA VAL A 30 8.92 1.71 3.53
C VAL A 30 8.20 0.40 3.80
N GLY A 31 7.02 0.16 3.23
CA GLY A 31 6.29 -1.10 3.41
C GLY A 31 7.09 -2.32 2.95
N GLY A 32 7.71 -2.23 1.76
CA GLY A 32 8.57 -3.29 1.22
C GLY A 32 9.88 -3.46 1.98
N VAL A 33 10.51 -2.37 2.40
CA VAL A 33 11.74 -2.41 3.22
C VAL A 33 11.47 -3.05 4.57
N THR A 34 10.39 -2.65 5.24
CA THR A 34 9.98 -3.24 6.53
C THR A 34 9.75 -4.74 6.39
N ARG A 35 9.01 -5.16 5.36
CA ARG A 35 8.83 -6.59 5.05
C ARG A 35 10.17 -7.29 4.89
N ASP A 36 11.06 -6.77 4.05
CA ASP A 36 12.32 -7.40 3.73
C ASP A 36 13.21 -7.57 4.98
N VAL A 37 13.23 -6.58 5.86
CA VAL A 37 13.93 -6.67 7.14
C VAL A 37 13.33 -7.77 8.03
N LEU A 38 12.00 -7.84 8.12
CA LEU A 38 11.31 -8.82 8.97
C LEU A 38 11.52 -10.28 8.52
N ILE A 39 11.64 -10.53 7.20
CA ILE A 39 11.90 -11.87 6.66
C ILE A 39 13.40 -12.17 6.50
N GLY A 40 14.28 -11.26 6.91
CA GLY A 40 15.73 -11.44 6.75
C GLY A 40 16.26 -11.30 5.33
N ALA A 41 15.48 -10.71 4.41
CA ALA A 41 15.92 -10.40 3.04
C ALA A 41 16.83 -9.16 3.03
N ILE A 42 18.05 -9.32 3.46
CA ILE A 42 19.02 -8.25 3.66
C ILE A 42 20.15 -8.35 2.62
N PRO A 43 20.50 -7.22 1.92
CA PRO A 43 19.87 -5.89 2.02
C PRO A 43 18.48 -5.83 1.37
N PRO A 44 17.55 -5.02 1.92
CA PRO A 44 16.22 -4.87 1.34
C PRO A 44 16.25 -4.40 -0.12
N GLN A 45 15.40 -4.98 -0.98
CA GLN A 45 15.36 -4.67 -2.41
C GLN A 45 15.16 -3.17 -2.70
N GLY A 46 14.34 -2.48 -1.89
CA GLY A 46 14.06 -1.07 -2.07
C GLY A 46 15.26 -0.14 -1.93
N ILE A 47 16.36 -0.61 -1.32
CA ILE A 47 17.59 0.16 -1.13
C ILE A 47 18.80 -0.46 -1.83
N SER A 48 18.76 -1.73 -2.20
CA SER A 48 19.86 -2.42 -2.89
C SER A 48 19.81 -2.24 -4.42
N ASP A 49 18.62 -2.01 -4.99
CA ASP A 49 18.45 -1.80 -6.42
C ASP A 49 18.02 -0.34 -6.67
N TRP A 50 18.90 0.44 -7.31
CA TRP A 50 18.69 1.85 -7.65
C TRP A 50 17.43 2.12 -8.49
N ARG A 51 16.88 1.11 -9.16
CA ARG A 51 15.66 1.22 -9.97
C ARG A 51 14.44 1.60 -9.13
N TYR A 52 14.34 1.08 -7.90
CA TYR A 52 13.22 1.40 -7.01
C TYR A 52 13.19 2.86 -6.58
N PRO A 53 14.28 3.42 -6.00
CA PRO A 53 14.30 4.85 -5.69
C PRO A 53 14.17 5.72 -6.93
N SER A 54 14.82 5.38 -8.05
CA SER A 54 14.68 6.14 -9.30
C SER A 54 13.24 6.19 -9.80
N LEU A 55 12.52 5.07 -9.76
CA LEU A 55 11.12 5.03 -10.16
C LEU A 55 10.23 5.85 -9.21
N ALA A 56 10.50 5.81 -7.90
CA ALA A 56 9.77 6.60 -6.92
C ALA A 56 9.98 8.10 -7.15
N PHE A 57 11.22 8.53 -7.37
CA PHE A 57 11.56 9.93 -7.67
C PHE A 57 11.01 10.39 -9.02
N ALA A 58 11.12 9.56 -10.07
CA ALA A 58 10.56 9.88 -11.39
C ALA A 58 9.03 10.03 -11.31
N ALA A 59 8.35 9.10 -10.65
CA ALA A 59 6.91 9.20 -10.42
C ALA A 59 6.55 10.44 -9.59
N GLY A 60 7.36 10.78 -8.59
CA GLY A 60 7.23 11.98 -7.79
C GLY A 60 7.35 13.24 -8.64
N ALA A 61 8.40 13.36 -9.45
CA ALA A 61 8.65 14.51 -10.32
C ALA A 61 7.55 14.70 -11.36
N VAL A 62 7.13 13.60 -12.03
CA VAL A 62 6.03 13.64 -13.00
C VAL A 62 4.74 14.14 -12.35
N THR A 63 4.43 13.65 -11.14
CA THR A 63 3.23 14.07 -10.42
C THR A 63 3.29 15.54 -9.99
N LEU A 64 4.46 16.04 -9.60
CA LEU A 64 4.66 17.46 -9.29
C LEU A 64 4.32 18.36 -10.48
N VAL A 65 4.75 17.97 -11.68
CA VAL A 65 4.48 18.75 -12.90
C VAL A 65 2.99 18.67 -13.30
N TRP A 66 2.37 17.50 -13.15
CA TRP A 66 1.00 17.25 -13.64
C TRP A 66 -0.08 17.23 -12.54
N HIS A 67 0.24 17.63 -11.31
CA HIS A 67 -0.68 17.58 -10.18
C HIS A 67 -2.04 18.25 -10.47
N ARG A 68 -2.05 19.41 -11.18
CA ARG A 68 -3.29 20.11 -11.55
C ARG A 68 -4.24 19.29 -12.43
N GLY A 69 -3.68 18.42 -13.30
CA GLY A 69 -4.47 17.50 -14.13
C GLY A 69 -5.03 16.34 -13.32
N ILE A 70 -4.24 15.82 -12.39
CA ILE A 70 -4.62 14.69 -11.54
C ILE A 70 -5.65 15.10 -10.49
N GLU A 71 -5.56 16.31 -9.95
CA GLU A 71 -6.52 16.83 -8.97
C GLU A 71 -7.95 17.04 -9.55
N ARG A 72 -8.08 17.14 -10.86
CA ARG A 72 -9.39 17.20 -11.54
C ARG A 72 -10.15 15.87 -11.50
N LEU A 73 -9.46 14.76 -11.25
CA LEU A 73 -10.10 13.47 -11.05
C LEU A 73 -10.76 13.44 -9.67
N ARG A 74 -12.01 13.03 -9.63
CA ARG A 74 -12.78 12.87 -8.37
C ARG A 74 -12.14 11.78 -7.50
N GLN A 75 -11.31 12.09 -6.54
CA GLN A 75 -10.65 11.17 -5.61
C GLN A 75 -9.40 10.41 -6.14
N PRO A 76 -8.43 11.10 -6.81
CA PRO A 76 -7.25 10.40 -7.36
C PRO A 76 -6.38 9.73 -6.30
N ILE A 77 -6.24 10.34 -5.13
CA ILE A 77 -5.42 9.80 -4.03
C ILE A 77 -5.96 8.44 -3.60
N LEU A 78 -7.27 8.32 -3.47
CA LEU A 78 -7.91 7.12 -2.96
C LEU A 78 -7.80 5.94 -3.93
N VAL A 79 -7.95 6.18 -5.23
CA VAL A 79 -7.80 5.14 -6.26
C VAL A 79 -6.34 4.68 -6.36
N LEU A 80 -5.40 5.63 -6.34
CA LEU A 80 -3.97 5.31 -6.38
C LEU A 80 -3.51 4.58 -5.11
N ASP A 81 -4.04 4.96 -3.96
CA ASP A 81 -3.78 4.29 -2.69
C ASP A 81 -4.37 2.87 -2.68
N ALA A 82 -5.62 2.69 -3.13
CA ALA A 82 -6.25 1.38 -3.25
C ALA A 82 -5.49 0.44 -4.21
N ALA A 83 -5.01 0.97 -5.33
CA ALA A 83 -4.20 0.20 -6.27
C ALA A 83 -2.83 -0.17 -5.68
N GLY A 84 -2.20 0.76 -4.96
CA GLY A 84 -0.98 0.49 -4.21
C GLY A 84 -1.21 -0.59 -3.15
N LEU A 85 -2.26 -0.45 -2.33
CA LEU A 85 -2.66 -1.42 -1.32
C LEU A 85 -2.78 -2.83 -1.91
N ALA A 86 -3.49 -2.97 -3.04
CA ALA A 86 -3.73 -4.25 -3.70
C ALA A 86 -2.43 -4.92 -4.18
N VAL A 87 -1.59 -4.18 -4.88
CA VAL A 87 -0.31 -4.70 -5.41
C VAL A 87 0.63 -5.10 -4.27
N PHE A 88 0.73 -4.29 -3.22
CA PHE A 88 1.64 -4.56 -2.11
C PHE A 88 1.13 -5.65 -1.18
N ALA A 89 -0.18 -5.81 -0.99
CA ALA A 89 -0.76 -6.93 -0.25
C ALA A 89 -0.39 -8.27 -0.90
N VAL A 90 -0.60 -8.36 -2.20
CA VAL A 90 -0.31 -9.56 -2.99
C VAL A 90 1.19 -9.84 -3.04
N SER A 91 2.01 -8.87 -3.44
CA SER A 91 3.45 -9.04 -3.55
C SER A 91 4.11 -9.32 -2.19
N GLY A 92 3.56 -8.74 -1.13
CA GLY A 92 4.00 -8.98 0.25
C GLY A 92 3.75 -10.43 0.68
N ALA A 93 2.53 -10.94 0.44
CA ALA A 93 2.17 -12.32 0.74
C ALA A 93 2.98 -13.32 -0.08
N GLN A 94 3.13 -13.11 -1.39
CA GLN A 94 3.93 -13.97 -2.26
C GLN A 94 5.40 -14.03 -1.82
N LYS A 95 5.99 -12.88 -1.51
CA LYS A 95 7.38 -12.86 -1.03
C LYS A 95 7.52 -13.55 0.32
N ALA A 96 6.55 -13.41 1.22
CA ALA A 96 6.54 -14.10 2.50
C ALA A 96 6.50 -15.62 2.33
N LEU A 97 5.64 -16.12 1.42
CA LEU A 97 5.59 -17.56 1.09
C LEU A 97 6.91 -18.07 0.50
N SER A 98 7.57 -17.27 -0.36
CA SER A 98 8.88 -17.67 -0.93
C SER A 98 10.03 -17.70 0.08
N TYR A 99 9.81 -17.21 1.30
CA TYR A 99 10.70 -17.30 2.45
C TYR A 99 10.20 -18.30 3.50
N ASP A 100 9.37 -19.26 3.09
CA ASP A 100 8.85 -20.35 3.90
C ASP A 100 8.08 -19.92 5.16
N LEU A 101 7.48 -18.71 5.14
CA LEU A 101 6.59 -18.29 6.22
C LEU A 101 5.29 -19.10 6.18
N THR A 102 4.75 -19.38 7.37
CA THR A 102 3.46 -20.06 7.48
C THR A 102 2.35 -19.26 6.79
N PRO A 103 1.32 -19.91 6.26
CA PRO A 103 0.23 -19.27 5.51
C PRO A 103 -0.36 -18.04 6.22
N VAL A 104 -0.63 -18.16 7.52
CA VAL A 104 -1.18 -17.06 8.32
C VAL A 104 -0.20 -15.88 8.39
N MET A 105 1.09 -16.16 8.64
CA MET A 105 2.10 -15.10 8.74
C MET A 105 2.36 -14.45 7.39
N ALA A 106 2.29 -15.20 6.29
CA ALA A 106 2.41 -14.67 4.94
C ALA A 106 1.25 -13.70 4.62
N ALA A 107 0.00 -14.05 4.99
CA ALA A 107 -1.13 -13.14 4.83
C ALA A 107 -0.96 -11.85 5.65
N LEU A 108 -0.57 -11.96 6.92
CA LEU A 108 -0.34 -10.81 7.80
C LEU A 108 0.80 -9.91 7.29
N LEU A 109 1.89 -10.51 6.80
CA LEU A 109 3.00 -9.75 6.24
C LEU A 109 2.62 -9.06 4.93
N GLY A 110 1.73 -9.66 4.14
CA GLY A 110 1.09 -9.00 3.00
C GLY A 110 0.35 -7.74 3.42
N VAL A 111 -0.47 -7.83 4.47
CA VAL A 111 -1.16 -6.66 5.04
C VAL A 111 -0.16 -5.60 5.50
N LEU A 112 0.83 -5.98 6.31
CA LEU A 112 1.85 -5.05 6.80
C LEU A 112 2.58 -4.33 5.66
N THR A 113 2.96 -5.08 4.62
CA THR A 113 3.60 -4.53 3.42
C THR A 113 2.71 -3.49 2.74
N ALA A 114 1.43 -3.81 2.61
CA ALA A 114 0.46 -2.96 1.92
C ALA A 114 0.13 -1.68 2.69
N VAL A 115 -0.06 -1.79 4.00
CA VAL A 115 -0.42 -0.62 4.82
C VAL A 115 0.79 0.22 5.20
N GLY A 116 1.99 -0.35 5.21
CA GLY A 116 3.21 0.26 5.72
C GLY A 116 3.57 1.59 5.06
N GLY A 117 3.43 1.69 3.74
CA GLY A 117 3.70 2.93 3.00
C GLY A 117 2.76 4.07 3.39
N GLY A 118 1.45 3.80 3.42
CA GLY A 118 0.45 4.78 3.83
C GLY A 118 0.54 5.16 5.31
N LEU A 119 0.82 4.19 6.17
CA LEU A 119 1.04 4.40 7.60
C LEU A 119 2.23 5.37 7.82
N PHE A 120 3.35 5.09 7.19
CA PHE A 120 4.55 5.91 7.32
C PHE A 120 4.37 7.32 6.76
N ARG A 121 3.69 7.45 5.62
CA ARG A 121 3.29 8.74 5.04
C ARG A 121 2.51 9.58 6.04
N ASP A 122 1.47 9.01 6.64
CA ASP A 122 0.59 9.74 7.54
C ASP A 122 1.32 10.10 8.84
N LEU A 123 2.20 9.23 9.35
CA LEU A 123 3.07 9.52 10.50
C LEU A 123 4.05 10.69 10.24
N LEU A 124 4.69 10.73 9.06
CA LEU A 124 5.59 11.83 8.70
C LEU A 124 4.86 13.18 8.65
N LEU A 125 3.56 13.17 8.37
CA LEU A 125 2.71 14.35 8.34
C LEU A 125 2.03 14.64 9.68
N ALA A 126 2.41 13.94 10.75
CA ALA A 126 1.82 14.05 12.09
C ALA A 126 0.28 13.89 12.06
N ARG A 127 -0.24 13.02 11.19
CA ARG A 127 -1.66 12.72 11.06
C ARG A 127 -1.97 11.36 11.65
N VAL A 128 -3.19 11.18 12.15
CA VAL A 128 -3.66 9.85 12.52
C VAL A 128 -3.73 9.00 11.25
N PRO A 129 -3.02 7.86 11.19
CA PRO A 129 -2.97 7.05 9.99
C PRO A 129 -4.34 6.60 9.49
N THR A 130 -4.54 6.68 8.17
CA THR A 130 -5.81 6.30 7.52
C THR A 130 -6.19 4.85 7.83
N VAL A 131 -5.20 3.96 7.97
CA VAL A 131 -5.43 2.54 8.32
C VAL A 131 -6.10 2.35 9.68
N LEU A 132 -5.93 3.30 10.61
CA LEU A 132 -6.55 3.26 11.94
C LEU A 132 -7.93 3.94 11.97
N GLN A 133 -8.27 4.73 10.95
CA GLN A 133 -9.54 5.46 10.87
C GLN A 133 -10.54 4.78 9.96
N VAL A 134 -10.05 4.05 8.94
CA VAL A 134 -10.87 3.42 7.92
C VAL A 134 -10.69 1.90 8.00
N GLU A 135 -11.58 1.28 8.72
CA GLU A 135 -11.50 -0.11 9.18
C GLU A 135 -11.43 -1.17 8.07
N ILE A 136 -12.02 -0.89 6.91
CA ILE A 136 -11.99 -1.82 5.76
C ILE A 136 -10.67 -1.69 4.97
N TYR A 137 -9.76 -0.79 5.35
CA TYR A 137 -8.46 -0.64 4.69
C TYR A 137 -7.58 -1.88 4.85
N ALA A 138 -7.32 -2.25 6.10
CA ALA A 138 -6.53 -3.44 6.43
C ALA A 138 -7.28 -4.74 6.08
N ALA A 139 -8.62 -4.76 6.24
CA ALA A 139 -9.45 -5.92 5.89
C ALA A 139 -9.41 -6.22 4.38
N ALA A 140 -9.41 -5.20 3.51
CA ALA A 140 -9.27 -5.40 2.08
C ALA A 140 -7.89 -5.96 1.71
N ALA A 141 -6.82 -5.47 2.34
CA ALA A 141 -5.47 -6.02 2.17
C ALA A 141 -5.39 -7.48 2.64
N LEU A 142 -6.01 -7.80 3.78
CA LEU A 142 -6.07 -9.16 4.31
C LEU A 142 -6.82 -10.10 3.35
N ALA A 143 -7.96 -9.67 2.81
CA ALA A 143 -8.69 -10.47 1.83
C ALA A 143 -7.84 -10.77 0.58
N GLY A 144 -7.17 -9.77 0.01
CA GLY A 144 -6.27 -9.97 -1.13
C GLY A 144 -5.09 -10.87 -0.83
N SER A 145 -4.44 -10.69 0.32
CA SER A 145 -3.34 -11.56 0.78
C SER A 145 -3.80 -12.99 1.03
N THR A 146 -4.99 -13.17 1.61
CA THR A 146 -5.57 -14.50 1.87
C THR A 146 -5.86 -15.24 0.57
N VAL A 147 -6.37 -14.56 -0.45
CA VAL A 147 -6.56 -15.17 -1.78
C VAL A 147 -5.25 -15.73 -2.32
N VAL A 148 -4.14 -14.98 -2.21
CA VAL A 148 -2.82 -15.44 -2.64
C VAL A 148 -2.39 -16.68 -1.86
N VAL A 149 -2.51 -16.65 -0.54
CA VAL A 149 -2.11 -17.75 0.33
C VAL A 149 -2.94 -19.02 0.05
N VAL A 150 -4.25 -18.89 -0.06
CA VAL A 150 -5.13 -20.03 -0.38
C VAL A 150 -4.84 -20.58 -1.77
N SER A 151 -4.59 -19.70 -2.74
CA SER A 151 -4.19 -20.11 -4.10
C SER A 151 -2.89 -20.92 -4.11
N ASP A 152 -1.92 -20.53 -3.31
CA ASP A 152 -0.66 -21.25 -3.15
C ASP A 152 -0.88 -22.65 -2.54
N MET A 153 -1.71 -22.73 -1.49
CA MET A 153 -2.05 -24.01 -0.84
C MET A 153 -2.76 -25.01 -1.77
N VAL A 154 -3.51 -24.54 -2.75
CA VAL A 154 -4.18 -25.40 -3.75
C VAL A 154 -3.36 -25.60 -5.02
N GLY A 155 -2.12 -25.11 -5.05
CA GLY A 155 -1.20 -25.27 -6.19
C GLY A 155 -1.55 -24.43 -7.42
N LEU A 156 -2.29 -23.32 -7.26
CA LEU A 156 -2.57 -22.41 -8.36
C LEU A 156 -1.30 -21.59 -8.71
N ALA A 157 -1.08 -21.37 -9.99
CA ALA A 157 0.07 -20.60 -10.46
C ALA A 157 0.10 -19.18 -9.84
N HIS A 158 1.31 -18.68 -9.53
CA HIS A 158 1.51 -17.41 -8.83
C HIS A 158 0.88 -16.20 -9.55
N THR A 159 0.93 -16.15 -10.88
CA THR A 159 0.40 -15.01 -11.65
C THR A 159 -1.11 -14.87 -11.56
N PRO A 160 -1.95 -15.90 -11.85
CA PRO A 160 -3.39 -15.78 -11.67
C PRO A 160 -3.78 -15.52 -10.20
N ALA A 161 -3.11 -16.13 -9.23
CA ALA A 161 -3.33 -15.86 -7.82
C ALA A 161 -3.10 -14.38 -7.47
N ALA A 162 -2.03 -13.80 -8.03
CA ALA A 162 -1.72 -12.38 -7.85
C ALA A 162 -2.80 -11.47 -8.44
N VAL A 163 -3.25 -11.76 -9.65
CA VAL A 163 -4.27 -10.95 -10.33
C VAL A 163 -5.60 -11.02 -9.59
N ILE A 164 -6.03 -12.22 -9.19
CA ILE A 164 -7.29 -12.40 -8.44
C ILE A 164 -7.20 -11.70 -7.08
N GLY A 165 -6.12 -11.92 -6.33
CA GLY A 165 -5.92 -11.29 -5.02
C GLY A 165 -5.89 -9.77 -5.09
N ALA A 166 -5.20 -9.22 -6.10
CA ALA A 166 -5.16 -7.78 -6.32
C ALA A 166 -6.54 -7.22 -6.71
N ALA A 167 -7.27 -7.92 -7.58
CA ALA A 167 -8.61 -7.51 -7.98
C ALA A 167 -9.58 -7.52 -6.78
N VAL A 168 -9.54 -8.55 -5.94
CA VAL A 168 -10.36 -8.65 -4.72
C VAL A 168 -10.04 -7.50 -3.75
N CYS A 169 -8.76 -7.28 -3.45
CA CYS A 169 -8.34 -6.19 -2.56
C CYS A 169 -8.79 -4.83 -3.10
N PHE A 170 -8.53 -4.55 -4.37
CA PHE A 170 -8.87 -3.29 -5.01
C PHE A 170 -10.38 -3.05 -5.05
N ALA A 171 -11.16 -4.06 -5.46
CA ALA A 171 -12.61 -3.98 -5.53
C ALA A 171 -13.23 -3.74 -4.14
N LEU A 172 -12.81 -4.49 -3.12
CA LEU A 172 -13.27 -4.30 -1.74
C LEU A 172 -12.96 -2.89 -1.25
N ARG A 173 -11.76 -2.40 -1.53
CA ARG A 173 -11.36 -1.05 -1.13
C ARG A 173 -12.20 0.04 -1.80
N LEU A 174 -12.42 -0.05 -3.11
CA LEU A 174 -13.26 0.91 -3.83
C LEU A 174 -14.72 0.87 -3.39
N LEU A 175 -15.28 -0.33 -3.23
CA LEU A 175 -16.67 -0.52 -2.77
C LEU A 175 -16.87 0.02 -1.35
N SER A 176 -15.91 -0.22 -0.45
CA SER A 176 -16.00 0.29 0.93
C SER A 176 -16.05 1.82 0.96
N VAL A 177 -15.25 2.46 0.12
CA VAL A 177 -15.24 3.92 0.03
C VAL A 177 -16.51 4.47 -0.60
N GLN A 178 -16.99 3.84 -1.69
CA GLN A 178 -18.21 4.31 -2.39
C GLN A 178 -19.45 4.14 -1.52
N ARG A 179 -19.52 3.08 -0.71
CA ARG A 179 -20.66 2.78 0.14
C ARG A 179 -20.56 3.33 1.57
N GLY A 180 -19.43 3.97 1.90
CA GLY A 180 -19.21 4.49 3.26
C GLY A 180 -19.27 3.39 4.33
N TRP A 181 -18.74 2.20 4.02
CA TRP A 181 -18.75 1.10 4.99
C TRP A 181 -17.80 1.40 6.14
N HIS A 182 -18.35 1.39 7.36
CA HIS A 182 -17.60 1.53 8.60
C HIS A 182 -17.89 0.31 9.47
N LEU A 183 -16.87 -0.21 10.15
CA LEU A 183 -17.10 -1.19 11.23
C LEU A 183 -17.65 -0.44 12.46
N PRO A 184 -18.34 -1.12 13.39
CA PRO A 184 -18.85 -0.49 14.61
C PRO A 184 -17.69 0.16 15.38
N SER A 185 -17.75 1.47 15.62
CA SER A 185 -16.77 2.15 16.45
C SER A 185 -16.90 1.70 17.90
N SER A 186 -15.79 1.60 18.62
CA SER A 186 -15.77 1.26 20.05
C SER A 186 -16.32 2.39 20.96
N THR A 187 -16.66 3.54 20.40
CA THR A 187 -17.34 4.61 21.11
C THR A 187 -18.81 4.32 21.19
N THR A 188 -19.24 3.78 22.32
CA THR A 188 -20.62 3.87 22.77
C THR A 188 -20.94 5.36 22.87
N ASP A 189 -21.86 5.85 22.03
CA ASP A 189 -22.43 7.19 22.20
C ASP A 189 -22.89 7.34 23.65
N ARG A 190 -22.25 8.24 24.39
CA ARG A 190 -22.76 8.79 25.64
C ARG A 190 -23.34 10.16 25.37
#